data_5105f6e8665e9a11a6413d50117df8b4
#
_entry.id   5105f6e8665e9a11a6413d50117df8b4
#
_cell.length_a   1.000
_cell.length_b   1.000
_cell.length_c   1.000
_cell.angle_alpha   90.00
_cell.angle_beta   90.00
_cell.angle_gamma   90.00
#
_symmetry.space_group_name_H-M   'P 1'
#
loop_
_entity.id
_entity.type
_entity.pdbx_description
1 polymer ?
#
loop_
_entity_poly.entity_id
_entity_poly.type
_entity_poly.pdbx_seq_one_letter_code
_entity_poly.pdbx_strand_id
1 'polypeptide(L)'
;EIMEIEIHPLEPFLPAKSKLLMLGSFPPQKKRWSMEFYYPNLNNDMWRIYGILFFNDKNHFLNSTLKSFCREQIIDFLNEKGIALFDTASSIRRLQDNASDKFLEVVEATDVAALLRQLPECKAIVTTGQKATDTLRQQFDIEEPKVGDYSEFVFEGRALRLYRMPSSSRAYPLALDKKAAAYRIMFQD
;
A
#
# COMPACT_ATOMS: atom_id res chain seq x y z
N GLU A 1 -10.32 27.35 -11.81
CA GLU A 1 -8.89 27.02 -11.58
C GLU A 1 -8.59 25.60 -12.05
N ILE A 2 -7.55 25.45 -12.90
CA ILE A 2 -7.18 24.14 -13.42
C ILE A 2 -6.22 23.49 -12.45
N MET A 3 -6.62 22.34 -11.87
CA MET A 3 -5.76 21.52 -11.03
C MET A 3 -4.78 20.75 -11.90
N GLU A 4 -3.51 20.78 -11.54
CA GLU A 4 -2.48 20.03 -12.25
C GLU A 4 -2.62 18.54 -12.06
N ILE A 5 -2.31 17.79 -13.12
CA ILE A 5 -2.20 16.33 -13.03
C ILE A 5 -0.85 15.99 -12.41
N GLU A 6 -0.86 15.18 -11.37
CA GLU A 6 0.36 14.64 -10.76
C GLU A 6 0.56 13.21 -11.25
N ILE A 7 1.74 12.97 -11.82
CA ILE A 7 2.16 11.62 -12.24
C ILE A 7 2.87 10.97 -11.07
N HIS A 8 2.66 9.66 -10.88
CA HIS A 8 3.28 8.92 -9.78
C HIS A 8 4.80 9.12 -9.80
N PRO A 9 5.40 9.61 -8.70
CA PRO A 9 6.82 9.97 -8.68
C PRO A 9 7.76 8.79 -8.44
N LEU A 10 7.23 7.59 -8.15
CA LEU A 10 8.04 6.40 -7.89
C LEU A 10 7.75 5.33 -8.93
N GLU A 11 8.76 4.51 -9.22
CA GLU A 11 8.58 3.31 -10.02
C GLU A 11 7.96 2.20 -9.16
N PRO A 12 7.19 1.28 -9.74
CA PRO A 12 6.74 0.10 -9.02
C PRO A 12 7.92 -0.67 -8.42
N PHE A 13 7.79 -1.06 -7.16
CA PHE A 13 8.80 -1.86 -6.48
C PHE A 13 8.37 -3.33 -6.57
N LEU A 14 9.02 -4.10 -7.47
CA LEU A 14 8.55 -5.43 -7.85
C LEU A 14 9.66 -6.50 -7.69
N PRO A 15 9.99 -6.93 -6.47
CA PRO A 15 10.89 -8.07 -6.31
C PRO A 15 10.32 -9.29 -7.05
N ALA A 16 11.16 -9.96 -7.85
CA ALA A 16 10.71 -10.99 -8.81
C ALA A 16 9.95 -12.15 -8.18
N LYS A 17 10.27 -12.51 -6.94
CA LYS A 17 9.64 -13.61 -6.23
C LYS A 17 8.57 -13.16 -5.23
N SER A 18 8.04 -11.96 -5.41
CA SER A 18 7.02 -11.44 -4.51
C SER A 18 5.76 -12.29 -4.50
N LYS A 19 5.27 -12.55 -3.30
CA LYS A 19 4.04 -13.31 -3.06
C LYS A 19 2.85 -12.42 -2.74
N LEU A 20 3.11 -11.17 -2.39
CA LEU A 20 2.11 -10.18 -2.03
C LEU A 20 2.39 -8.88 -2.79
N LEU A 21 1.34 -8.31 -3.38
CA LEU A 21 1.39 -6.97 -4.00
C LEU A 21 0.56 -6.03 -3.15
N MET A 22 1.22 -5.08 -2.50
CA MET A 22 0.56 -4.11 -1.64
C MET A 22 0.30 -2.82 -2.41
N LEU A 23 -0.97 -2.40 -2.45
CA LEU A 23 -1.41 -1.25 -3.21
C LEU A 23 -2.12 -0.23 -2.31
N GLY A 24 -1.60 0.97 -2.25
CA GLY A 24 -2.29 2.13 -1.71
C GLY A 24 -3.01 2.89 -2.82
N SER A 25 -3.41 4.12 -2.54
CA SER A 25 -4.06 4.98 -3.53
C SER A 25 -3.04 5.79 -4.34
N PHE A 26 -2.29 6.65 -3.67
CA PHE A 26 -1.28 7.53 -4.26
C PHE A 26 -0.45 8.14 -3.14
N PRO A 27 0.85 8.46 -3.37
CA PRO A 27 1.67 9.04 -2.31
C PRO A 27 1.20 10.46 -1.92
N PRO A 28 1.51 10.88 -0.68
CA PRO A 28 1.26 12.26 -0.29
C PRO A 28 2.17 13.23 -1.04
N GLN A 29 1.91 14.53 -0.92
CA GLN A 29 2.79 15.54 -1.48
C GLN A 29 4.19 15.43 -0.90
N LYS A 30 5.20 15.75 -1.71
CA LYS A 30 6.62 15.63 -1.35
C LYS A 30 7.01 16.35 -0.05
N LYS A 31 6.33 17.43 0.28
CA LYS A 31 6.59 18.17 1.54
C LYS A 31 6.34 17.32 2.79
N ARG A 32 5.61 16.20 2.66
CA ARG A 32 5.31 15.29 3.77
C ARG A 32 6.23 14.07 3.81
N TRP A 33 7.16 13.95 2.88
CA TRP A 33 8.03 12.77 2.79
C TRP A 33 9.22 12.89 3.75
N SER A 34 9.45 11.85 4.54
CA SER A 34 10.66 11.71 5.33
C SER A 34 11.75 10.92 4.61
N MET A 35 11.41 10.26 3.50
CA MET A 35 12.34 9.47 2.68
C MET A 35 11.79 9.35 1.26
N GLU A 36 12.65 8.95 0.31
CA GLU A 36 12.27 8.73 -1.09
C GLU A 36 11.82 7.29 -1.31
N PHE A 37 10.65 6.93 -0.78
CA PHE A 37 10.08 5.61 -0.93
C PHE A 37 8.58 5.66 -0.58
N TYR A 38 7.91 4.48 -0.57
CA TYR A 38 6.49 4.34 -0.27
C TYR A 38 6.18 4.58 1.20
N TYR A 39 5.01 5.13 1.47
CA TYR A 39 4.56 5.47 2.82
C TYR A 39 5.61 6.29 3.58
N PRO A 40 6.05 7.41 2.98
CA PRO A 40 7.19 8.17 3.49
C PRO A 40 6.86 9.13 4.62
N ASN A 41 5.58 9.43 4.84
CA ASN A 41 5.14 10.37 5.87
C ASN A 41 5.29 9.74 7.25
N LEU A 42 5.97 10.41 8.17
CA LEU A 42 6.10 9.93 9.55
C LEU A 42 4.75 9.76 10.26
N ASN A 43 3.71 10.43 9.78
CA ASN A 43 2.34 10.28 10.27
C ASN A 43 1.59 9.12 9.59
N ASN A 44 2.28 8.28 8.84
CA ASN A 44 1.73 7.06 8.28
C ASN A 44 2.25 5.87 9.08
N ASP A 45 1.38 4.94 9.41
CA ASP A 45 1.71 3.83 10.30
C ASP A 45 2.21 2.57 9.59
N MET A 46 2.31 2.56 8.25
CA MET A 46 2.63 1.33 7.51
C MET A 46 3.90 0.64 8.04
N TRP A 47 5.00 1.36 8.14
CA TRP A 47 6.25 0.74 8.57
C TRP A 47 6.28 0.44 10.06
N ARG A 48 5.46 1.13 10.86
CA ARG A 48 5.27 0.77 12.27
C ARG A 48 4.46 -0.52 12.41
N ILE A 49 3.47 -0.73 11.55
CA ILE A 49 2.69 -1.97 11.50
C ILE A 49 3.63 -3.15 11.23
N TYR A 50 4.46 -3.05 10.20
CA TYR A 50 5.41 -4.12 9.87
C TYR A 50 6.48 -4.30 10.94
N GLY A 51 6.91 -3.23 11.58
CA GLY A 51 7.81 -3.31 12.74
C GLY A 51 7.21 -4.13 13.87
N ILE A 52 5.93 -3.90 14.18
CA ILE A 52 5.22 -4.66 15.21
C ILE A 52 5.10 -6.13 14.80
N LEU A 53 4.66 -6.40 13.57
CA LEU A 53 4.36 -7.77 13.12
C LEU A 53 5.58 -8.67 13.05
N PHE A 54 6.71 -8.16 12.61
CA PHE A 54 7.88 -8.98 12.32
C PHE A 54 9.03 -8.80 13.31
N PHE A 55 9.05 -7.71 14.07
CA PHE A 55 10.16 -7.40 14.98
C PHE A 55 9.71 -7.05 16.39
N ASN A 56 8.41 -7.07 16.64
CA ASN A 56 7.83 -6.68 17.93
C ASN A 56 8.31 -5.29 18.40
N ASP A 57 8.52 -4.39 17.44
CA ASP A 57 9.05 -3.05 17.68
C ASP A 57 8.48 -2.08 16.64
N LYS A 58 7.58 -1.20 17.09
CA LYS A 58 6.97 -0.20 16.21
C LYS A 58 7.98 0.76 15.60
N ASN A 59 9.14 0.93 16.22
CA ASN A 59 10.18 1.86 15.78
C ASN A 59 11.30 1.18 14.99
N HIS A 60 11.16 -0.10 14.67
CA HIS A 60 12.21 -0.88 14.00
C HIS A 60 12.75 -0.21 12.74
N PHE A 61 11.86 0.35 11.92
CA PHE A 61 12.22 0.96 10.64
C PHE A 61 12.49 2.46 10.72
N LEU A 62 12.42 3.05 11.90
CA LEU A 62 12.80 4.45 12.11
C LEU A 62 14.30 4.57 12.30
N ASN A 63 14.88 5.70 11.87
CA ASN A 63 16.29 5.97 12.15
C ASN A 63 16.50 6.31 13.63
N SER A 64 17.77 6.38 14.05
CA SER A 64 18.12 6.60 15.46
C SER A 64 17.57 7.91 16.04
N THR A 65 17.32 8.92 15.18
CA THR A 65 16.77 10.21 15.62
C THR A 65 15.23 10.24 15.59
N LEU A 66 14.59 9.17 15.10
CA LEU A 66 13.14 9.05 14.89
C LEU A 66 12.57 10.14 13.97
N LYS A 67 13.38 10.71 13.09
CA LYS A 67 12.98 11.78 12.15
C LYS A 67 12.73 11.32 10.74
N SER A 68 13.09 10.09 10.42
CA SER A 68 12.77 9.48 9.13
C SER A 68 12.72 7.96 9.25
N PHE A 69 12.13 7.31 8.24
CA PHE A 69 12.23 5.87 8.11
C PHE A 69 13.55 5.49 7.42
N CYS A 70 14.06 4.30 7.73
CA CYS A 70 15.27 3.75 7.12
C CYS A 70 14.90 3.02 5.82
N ARG A 71 14.96 3.73 4.71
CA ARG A 71 14.61 3.20 3.39
C ARG A 71 15.30 1.87 3.07
N GLU A 72 16.60 1.78 3.31
CA GLU A 72 17.38 0.58 2.97
C GLU A 72 16.95 -0.64 3.78
N GLN A 73 16.68 -0.47 5.08
CA GLN A 73 16.18 -1.56 5.92
C GLN A 73 14.80 -2.04 5.44
N ILE A 74 13.96 -1.09 5.03
CA ILE A 74 12.62 -1.42 4.50
C ILE A 74 12.76 -2.22 3.21
N ILE A 75 13.61 -1.78 2.29
CA ILE A 75 13.83 -2.48 1.01
C ILE A 75 14.36 -3.89 1.25
N ASP A 76 15.34 -4.06 2.15
CA ASP A 76 15.88 -5.37 2.48
C ASP A 76 14.79 -6.29 3.04
N PHE A 77 13.97 -5.76 3.93
CA PHE A 77 12.82 -6.48 4.51
C PHE A 77 11.84 -6.92 3.43
N LEU A 78 11.45 -6.01 2.52
CA LEU A 78 10.48 -6.32 1.46
C LEU A 78 11.03 -7.36 0.49
N ASN A 79 12.31 -7.28 0.14
CA ASN A 79 12.96 -8.29 -0.70
C ASN A 79 12.96 -9.65 -0.01
N GLU A 80 13.30 -9.70 1.27
CA GLU A 80 13.35 -10.94 2.03
C GLU A 80 11.95 -11.57 2.15
N LYS A 81 10.93 -10.77 2.42
CA LYS A 81 9.58 -11.27 2.63
C LYS A 81 8.79 -11.48 1.34
N GLY A 82 9.28 -10.96 0.23
CA GLY A 82 8.59 -11.08 -1.05
C GLY A 82 7.33 -10.20 -1.12
N ILE A 83 7.48 -8.93 -0.83
CA ILE A 83 6.39 -7.95 -0.86
C ILE A 83 6.69 -6.90 -1.93
N ALA A 84 5.81 -6.81 -2.93
CA ALA A 84 5.87 -5.79 -3.97
C ALA A 84 4.97 -4.61 -3.60
N LEU A 85 5.32 -3.43 -4.05
CA LEU A 85 4.60 -2.19 -3.74
C LEU A 85 4.30 -1.39 -5.00
N PHE A 86 3.10 -0.87 -5.08
CA PHE A 86 2.75 0.27 -5.92
C PHE A 86 1.47 0.90 -5.38
N ASP A 87 0.81 1.72 -6.19
CA ASP A 87 -0.46 2.35 -5.85
C ASP A 87 -1.48 2.09 -6.97
N THR A 88 -2.76 2.19 -6.65
CA THR A 88 -3.83 1.94 -7.61
C THR A 88 -4.03 3.08 -8.61
N ALA A 89 -3.50 4.27 -8.33
CA ALA A 89 -3.51 5.39 -9.25
C ALA A 89 -2.11 5.69 -9.76
N SER A 90 -1.96 5.82 -11.08
CA SER A 90 -0.72 6.24 -11.74
C SER A 90 -0.66 7.75 -11.94
N SER A 91 -1.82 8.42 -12.03
CA SER A 91 -1.90 9.87 -12.03
C SER A 91 -3.20 10.34 -11.39
N ILE A 92 -3.14 11.50 -10.75
CA ILE A 92 -4.25 12.06 -9.99
C ILE A 92 -4.33 13.58 -10.15
N ARG A 93 -5.46 14.14 -9.71
CA ARG A 93 -5.57 15.56 -9.33
C ARG A 93 -5.88 15.64 -7.85
N ARG A 94 -5.21 16.55 -7.13
CA ARG A 94 -5.54 16.83 -5.74
C ARG A 94 -6.59 17.92 -5.70
N LEU A 95 -7.72 17.59 -5.15
CA LEU A 95 -8.81 18.54 -5.04
C LEU A 95 -8.63 19.48 -3.84
N GLN A 96 -7.82 19.05 -2.86
CA GLN A 96 -7.45 19.84 -1.69
C GLN A 96 -6.02 19.52 -1.27
N ASP A 97 -5.36 20.48 -0.64
CA ASP A 97 -3.99 20.32 -0.13
C ASP A 97 -4.01 19.64 1.24
N ASN A 98 -4.28 18.34 1.24
CA ASN A 98 -4.15 17.51 2.44
C ASN A 98 -3.84 16.07 2.05
N ALA A 99 -3.60 15.22 3.06
CA ALA A 99 -3.20 13.83 2.84
C ALA A 99 -4.39 12.86 2.75
N SER A 100 -5.62 13.36 2.76
CA SER A 100 -6.81 12.50 2.72
C SER A 100 -7.11 12.01 1.30
N ASP A 101 -7.28 10.69 1.15
CA ASP A 101 -7.59 10.04 -0.13
C ASP A 101 -8.90 10.51 -0.73
N LYS A 102 -9.85 10.96 0.08
CA LYS A 102 -11.16 11.41 -0.43
C LYS A 102 -11.06 12.64 -1.32
N PHE A 103 -9.94 13.39 -1.24
CA PHE A 103 -9.70 14.56 -2.06
C PHE A 103 -8.79 14.28 -3.27
N LEU A 104 -8.57 13.01 -3.58
CA LEU A 104 -7.86 12.59 -4.78
C LEU A 104 -8.85 12.22 -5.88
N GLU A 105 -8.64 12.78 -7.07
CA GLU A 105 -9.34 12.34 -8.27
C GLU A 105 -8.38 11.51 -9.10
N VAL A 106 -8.72 10.26 -9.35
CA VAL A 106 -7.90 9.37 -10.17
C VAL A 106 -8.06 9.77 -11.64
N VAL A 107 -6.97 10.21 -12.26
CA VAL A 107 -6.94 10.53 -13.69
C VAL A 107 -6.62 9.28 -14.49
N GLU A 108 -5.61 8.53 -14.08
CA GLU A 108 -5.26 7.25 -14.70
C GLU A 108 -5.05 6.21 -13.62
N ALA A 109 -5.81 5.12 -13.70
CA ALA A 109 -5.63 3.98 -12.82
C ALA A 109 -4.42 3.16 -13.26
N THR A 110 -3.72 2.58 -12.29
CA THR A 110 -2.62 1.65 -12.57
C THR A 110 -3.14 0.40 -13.25
N ASP A 111 -2.44 -0.07 -14.29
CA ASP A 111 -2.71 -1.38 -14.90
C ASP A 111 -2.18 -2.48 -13.98
N VAL A 112 -3.01 -2.91 -13.03
CA VAL A 112 -2.63 -3.92 -12.04
C VAL A 112 -2.42 -5.28 -12.69
N ALA A 113 -3.15 -5.60 -13.76
CA ALA A 113 -2.92 -6.85 -14.50
C ALA A 113 -1.48 -6.93 -15.03
N ALA A 114 -0.95 -5.82 -15.55
CA ALA A 114 0.43 -5.77 -16.02
C ALA A 114 1.44 -6.01 -14.88
N LEU A 115 1.16 -5.50 -13.69
CA LEU A 115 2.00 -5.77 -12.52
C LEU A 115 1.96 -7.24 -12.12
N LEU A 116 0.77 -7.84 -12.10
CA LEU A 116 0.61 -9.26 -11.75
C LEU A 116 1.32 -10.19 -12.73
N ARG A 117 1.37 -9.81 -14.02
CA ARG A 117 2.10 -10.59 -15.03
C ARG A 117 3.60 -10.58 -14.81
N GLN A 118 4.13 -9.54 -14.19
CA GLN A 118 5.54 -9.46 -13.81
C GLN A 118 5.86 -10.18 -12.50
N LEU A 119 4.83 -10.64 -11.77
CA LEU A 119 4.96 -11.27 -10.46
C LEU A 119 4.32 -12.67 -10.50
N PRO A 120 4.95 -13.65 -11.16
CA PRO A 120 4.32 -14.97 -11.36
C PRO A 120 4.08 -15.75 -10.07
N GLU A 121 4.79 -15.45 -8.99
CA GLU A 121 4.61 -16.12 -7.71
C GLU A 121 3.65 -15.38 -6.77
N CYS A 122 3.09 -14.25 -7.21
CA CYS A 122 2.17 -13.47 -6.40
C CYS A 122 0.87 -14.24 -6.15
N LYS A 123 0.49 -14.36 -4.89
CA LYS A 123 -0.70 -15.10 -4.43
C LYS A 123 -1.79 -14.20 -3.89
N ALA A 124 -1.46 -12.95 -3.61
CA ALA A 124 -2.40 -12.02 -3.00
C ALA A 124 -2.09 -10.57 -3.36
N ILE A 125 -3.16 -9.80 -3.45
CA ILE A 125 -3.10 -8.34 -3.48
C ILE A 125 -3.65 -7.86 -2.14
N VAL A 126 -3.09 -6.80 -1.59
CA VAL A 126 -3.71 -6.07 -0.50
C VAL A 126 -3.98 -4.64 -0.92
N THR A 127 -5.18 -4.15 -0.62
CA THR A 127 -5.50 -2.74 -0.76
C THR A 127 -5.58 -2.11 0.62
N THR A 128 -4.95 -0.95 0.77
CA THR A 128 -4.92 -0.21 2.03
C THR A 128 -5.83 1.00 1.92
N GLY A 129 -7.01 0.90 2.52
CA GLY A 129 -8.01 1.95 2.51
C GLY A 129 -9.07 1.80 1.41
N GLN A 130 -10.13 2.60 1.54
CA GLN A 130 -11.31 2.52 0.67
C GLN A 130 -11.01 2.93 -0.77
N LYS A 131 -10.26 4.01 -0.95
CA LYS A 131 -9.96 4.54 -2.30
C LYS A 131 -9.19 3.52 -3.14
N ALA A 132 -8.19 2.88 -2.54
CA ALA A 132 -7.42 1.83 -3.21
C ALA A 132 -8.32 0.64 -3.58
N THR A 133 -9.18 0.23 -2.65
CA THR A 133 -10.10 -0.88 -2.87
C THR A 133 -11.07 -0.57 -4.02
N ASP A 134 -11.68 0.60 -4.01
CA ASP A 134 -12.64 1.00 -5.06
C ASP A 134 -11.97 1.08 -6.43
N THR A 135 -10.79 1.65 -6.49
CA THR A 135 -10.05 1.81 -7.75
C THR A 135 -9.65 0.44 -8.33
N LEU A 136 -9.16 -0.46 -7.48
CA LEU A 136 -8.81 -1.81 -7.92
C LEU A 136 -10.03 -2.57 -8.45
N ARG A 137 -11.15 -2.49 -7.75
CA ARG A 137 -12.36 -3.22 -8.13
C ARG A 137 -13.00 -2.75 -9.44
N GLN A 138 -12.58 -1.60 -9.95
CA GLN A 138 -12.99 -1.18 -11.30
C GLN A 138 -12.33 -2.01 -12.40
N GLN A 139 -11.20 -2.65 -12.11
CA GLN A 139 -10.45 -3.46 -13.09
C GLN A 139 -10.74 -4.95 -12.98
N PHE A 140 -11.22 -5.43 -11.85
CA PHE A 140 -11.42 -6.85 -11.58
C PHE A 140 -12.79 -7.08 -10.98
N ASP A 141 -13.43 -8.17 -11.40
CA ASP A 141 -14.68 -8.61 -10.80
C ASP A 141 -14.37 -9.38 -9.51
N ILE A 142 -14.26 -8.64 -8.42
CA ILE A 142 -13.94 -9.16 -7.09
C ILE A 142 -14.98 -8.65 -6.11
N GLU A 143 -15.58 -9.56 -5.32
CA GLU A 143 -16.46 -9.13 -4.23
C GLU A 143 -15.68 -8.30 -3.22
N GLU A 144 -16.26 -7.17 -2.77
CA GLU A 144 -15.60 -6.31 -1.80
C GLU A 144 -15.51 -7.01 -0.45
N PRO A 145 -14.30 -7.26 0.07
CA PRO A 145 -14.17 -7.83 1.41
C PRO A 145 -14.52 -6.80 2.48
N LYS A 146 -14.88 -7.26 3.66
CA LYS A 146 -14.92 -6.41 4.83
C LYS A 146 -13.51 -5.95 5.18
N VAL A 147 -13.39 -4.79 5.84
CA VAL A 147 -12.10 -4.31 6.33
C VAL A 147 -11.50 -5.36 7.27
N GLY A 148 -10.27 -5.74 7.03
CA GLY A 148 -9.57 -6.76 7.82
C GLY A 148 -9.80 -8.18 7.34
N ASP A 149 -10.45 -8.37 6.20
CA ASP A 149 -10.78 -9.68 5.65
C ASP A 149 -10.32 -9.79 4.18
N TYR A 150 -10.67 -10.87 3.49
CA TYR A 150 -10.29 -11.10 2.11
C TYR A 150 -11.42 -11.71 1.28
N SER A 151 -11.32 -11.53 -0.03
CA SER A 151 -12.12 -12.23 -1.03
C SER A 151 -11.19 -13.00 -1.96
N GLU A 152 -11.70 -14.07 -2.57
CA GLU A 152 -10.94 -14.85 -3.54
C GLU A 152 -11.33 -14.48 -4.96
N PHE A 153 -10.37 -14.53 -5.88
CA PHE A 153 -10.61 -14.31 -7.29
C PHE A 153 -9.58 -15.05 -8.13
N VAL A 154 -9.85 -15.16 -9.42
CA VAL A 154 -8.94 -15.83 -10.37
C VAL A 154 -8.43 -14.82 -11.38
N PHE A 155 -7.11 -14.80 -11.57
CA PHE A 155 -6.46 -13.97 -12.58
C PHE A 155 -5.64 -14.87 -13.50
N GLU A 156 -6.05 -14.97 -14.76
CA GLU A 156 -5.35 -15.75 -15.78
C GLU A 156 -5.01 -17.17 -15.29
N GLY A 157 -5.99 -17.85 -14.70
CA GLY A 157 -5.85 -19.21 -14.20
C GLY A 157 -5.20 -19.34 -12.83
N ARG A 158 -4.81 -18.25 -12.21
CA ARG A 158 -4.15 -18.20 -10.91
C ARG A 158 -5.14 -17.78 -9.82
N ALA A 159 -5.27 -18.61 -8.77
CA ALA A 159 -6.12 -18.28 -7.63
C ALA A 159 -5.40 -17.24 -6.75
N LEU A 160 -6.05 -16.11 -6.53
CA LEU A 160 -5.53 -15.01 -5.75
C LEU A 160 -6.50 -14.60 -4.66
N ARG A 161 -5.98 -13.94 -3.62
CA ARG A 161 -6.80 -13.27 -2.60
C ARG A 161 -6.65 -11.77 -2.73
N LEU A 162 -7.74 -11.05 -2.49
CA LEU A 162 -7.70 -9.62 -2.25
C LEU A 162 -7.95 -9.40 -0.77
N TYR A 163 -6.92 -8.97 -0.04
CA TYR A 163 -7.06 -8.52 1.34
C TYR A 163 -7.40 -7.03 1.36
N ARG A 164 -8.44 -6.67 2.11
CA ARG A 164 -8.78 -5.26 2.33
C ARG A 164 -8.37 -4.88 3.75
N MET A 165 -7.33 -4.05 3.85
CA MET A 165 -6.80 -3.63 5.14
C MET A 165 -7.22 -2.22 5.47
N PRO A 166 -7.31 -1.87 6.78
CA PRO A 166 -7.54 -0.49 7.17
C PRO A 166 -6.43 0.41 6.64
N SER A 167 -6.76 1.65 6.33
CA SER A 167 -5.77 2.65 5.92
C SER A 167 -4.67 2.76 6.98
N SER A 168 -3.44 2.89 6.54
CA SER A 168 -2.29 3.12 7.42
C SER A 168 -2.13 4.59 7.80
N SER A 169 -2.88 5.50 7.20
CA SER A 169 -2.86 6.91 7.56
C SER A 169 -3.32 7.11 9.01
N ARG A 170 -2.68 8.01 9.74
CA ARG A 170 -3.14 8.38 11.08
C ARG A 170 -4.48 9.10 11.07
N ALA A 171 -4.91 9.63 9.93
CA ALA A 171 -6.24 10.19 9.78
C ALA A 171 -7.33 9.11 9.87
N TYR A 172 -7.00 7.85 9.63
CA TYR A 172 -7.92 6.74 9.81
C TYR A 172 -8.05 6.41 11.30
N PRO A 173 -9.27 6.48 11.88
CA PRO A 173 -9.46 6.47 13.34
C PRO A 173 -9.40 5.05 13.93
N LEU A 174 -8.23 4.42 13.86
CA LEU A 174 -7.98 3.11 14.42
C LEU A 174 -6.59 3.13 15.05
N ALA A 175 -6.47 2.61 16.27
CA ALA A 175 -5.20 2.57 16.98
C ALA A 175 -4.17 1.69 16.26
N LEU A 176 -2.89 2.02 16.41
CA LEU A 176 -1.79 1.33 15.74
C LEU A 176 -1.77 -0.18 15.99
N ASP A 177 -1.95 -0.60 17.23
CA ASP A 177 -1.96 -2.02 17.60
C ASP A 177 -3.13 -2.77 16.95
N LYS A 178 -4.25 -2.10 16.75
CA LYS A 178 -5.41 -2.68 16.08
C LYS A 178 -5.21 -2.76 14.58
N LYS A 179 -4.54 -1.77 13.98
CA LYS A 179 -4.13 -1.85 12.58
C LYS A 179 -3.20 -3.04 12.37
N ALA A 180 -2.18 -3.18 13.23
CA ALA A 180 -1.25 -4.31 13.15
C ALA A 180 -1.96 -5.65 13.27
N ALA A 181 -2.91 -5.77 14.20
CA ALA A 181 -3.69 -6.99 14.37
C ALA A 181 -4.48 -7.35 13.11
N ALA A 182 -5.07 -6.34 12.44
CA ALA A 182 -5.79 -6.57 11.18
C ALA A 182 -4.85 -7.06 10.07
N TYR A 183 -3.67 -6.46 9.92
CA TYR A 183 -2.69 -6.83 8.88
C TYR A 183 -2.11 -8.23 9.10
N ARG A 184 -2.17 -8.75 10.31
CA ARG A 184 -1.58 -10.06 10.65
C ARG A 184 -2.16 -11.19 9.82
N ILE A 185 -3.42 -11.13 9.42
CA ILE A 185 -4.08 -12.22 8.68
C ILE A 185 -3.42 -12.51 7.32
N MET A 186 -2.74 -11.52 6.74
CA MET A 186 -2.04 -11.70 5.46
C MET A 186 -0.83 -12.62 5.57
N PHE A 187 -0.34 -12.84 6.78
CA PHE A 187 0.89 -13.59 7.05
C PHE A 187 0.64 -14.87 7.87
N GLN A 188 -0.63 -15.21 8.07
CA GLN A 188 -1.04 -16.47 8.69
C GLN A 188 -1.40 -17.46 7.58
N ASP A 189 -0.82 -18.62 7.59
CA ASP A 189 -1.13 -19.70 6.65
C ASP A 189 -2.14 -20.67 7.23
#